data_a833d1d6affa8724ca105b58a3fe1198
#
_entry.id   a833d1d6affa8724ca105b58a3fe1198
#
_cell.length_a   1.000
_cell.length_b   1.000
_cell.length_c   1.000
_cell.angle_alpha   90.00
_cell.angle_beta   90.00
_cell.angle_gamma   90.00
#
_symmetry.space_group_name_H-M   'P 1'
#
loop_
_entity.id
_entity.type
_entity.pdbx_description
1 polymer ?
#
loop_
_entity_poly.entity_id
_entity_poly.type
_entity_poly.pdbx_seq_one_letter_code
_entity_poly.pdbx_strand_id
1 'polypeptide(L)'
;MMVPHALRGKDFVVVDVEGNGQTPPEIIEIAVLPVSGETVVVEEMRSWLIRPTRPITPIVTRKVHGITNAEVAECPSWSEVAEKIEASLTDRILVAHNANLERRIISEHLPDWTPPMVLDTLKLAKTVWPGIGGYSLDKLVTHAELDTTAVCDQGHHRAGWDTWAAWQLLVRLVDDSGFSWTELVKAAAPAEFIAPREPEARLW
;
A
#
# COMPACT_ATOMS: atom_id res chain seq x y z
N MET A 1 16.33 6.55 -0.98
CA MET A 1 15.82 7.00 0.35
C MET A 1 16.35 6.05 1.41
N MET A 2 16.76 6.56 2.59
CA MET A 2 17.22 5.71 3.71
C MET A 2 16.03 5.11 4.45
N VAL A 3 16.17 3.86 4.86
CA VAL A 3 15.16 3.17 5.69
C VAL A 3 15.38 3.54 7.16
N PRO A 4 14.35 4.05 7.87
CA PRO A 4 14.45 4.37 9.30
C PRO A 4 14.88 3.17 10.14
N HIS A 5 15.63 3.44 11.23
CA HIS A 5 16.17 2.39 12.08
C HIS A 5 15.09 1.39 12.58
N ALA A 6 13.91 1.89 12.95
CA ALA A 6 12.80 1.04 13.44
C ALA A 6 12.29 0.03 12.39
N LEU A 7 12.53 0.26 11.09
CA LEU A 7 12.11 -0.60 9.99
C LEU A 7 13.22 -1.55 9.49
N ARG A 8 14.48 -1.31 9.84
CA ARG A 8 15.62 -2.10 9.34
C ARG A 8 15.54 -3.57 9.74
N GLY A 9 16.09 -4.43 8.88
CA GLY A 9 16.11 -5.88 9.09
C GLY A 9 14.75 -6.57 8.91
N LYS A 10 13.82 -5.91 8.23
CA LYS A 10 12.52 -6.46 7.86
C LYS A 10 12.31 -6.29 6.36
N ASP A 11 11.60 -7.24 5.78
CA ASP A 11 11.24 -7.22 4.37
C ASP A 11 9.80 -6.70 4.24
N PHE A 12 9.64 -5.59 3.53
CA PHE A 12 8.35 -4.99 3.26
C PHE A 12 7.99 -5.12 1.78
N VAL A 13 6.72 -5.00 1.52
CA VAL A 13 6.18 -4.72 0.21
C VAL A 13 5.16 -3.60 0.34
N VAL A 14 5.39 -2.50 -0.36
CA VAL A 14 4.40 -1.41 -0.45
C VAL A 14 3.57 -1.63 -1.69
N VAL A 15 2.26 -1.55 -1.55
CA VAL A 15 1.32 -1.88 -2.64
C VAL A 15 0.22 -0.85 -2.71
N ASP A 16 -0.19 -0.58 -3.95
CA ASP A 16 -1.46 0.09 -4.25
C ASP A 16 -2.13 -0.60 -5.45
N VAL A 17 -3.47 -0.62 -5.47
CA VAL A 17 -4.26 -1.22 -6.55
C VAL A 17 -5.37 -0.29 -7.03
N GLU A 18 -5.58 -0.27 -8.35
CA GLU A 18 -6.72 0.38 -8.97
C GLU A 18 -7.71 -0.65 -9.49
N GLY A 19 -8.99 -0.43 -9.21
CA GLY A 19 -10.07 -1.36 -9.58
C GLY A 19 -10.92 -0.89 -10.75
N ASN A 20 -11.56 -1.81 -11.45
CA ASN A 20 -12.45 -1.52 -12.58
C ASN A 20 -13.81 -0.88 -12.17
N GLY A 21 -14.07 -0.67 -10.86
CA GLY A 21 -15.31 -0.10 -10.35
C GLY A 21 -16.51 -1.05 -10.38
N GLN A 22 -16.30 -2.34 -10.62
CA GLN A 22 -17.33 -3.39 -10.55
C GLN A 22 -17.42 -3.97 -9.14
N THR A 23 -18.39 -4.86 -8.91
CA THR A 23 -18.55 -5.60 -7.65
C THR A 23 -18.70 -7.10 -7.95
N PRO A 24 -17.81 -7.96 -7.46
CA PRO A 24 -16.52 -7.63 -6.84
C PRO A 24 -15.59 -6.88 -7.82
N PRO A 25 -14.60 -6.11 -7.33
CA PRO A 25 -13.68 -5.37 -8.20
C PRO A 25 -12.69 -6.32 -8.87
N GLU A 26 -12.29 -5.98 -10.11
CA GLU A 26 -11.13 -6.59 -10.76
C GLU A 26 -9.99 -5.59 -10.75
N ILE A 27 -8.77 -6.05 -10.45
CA ILE A 27 -7.56 -5.22 -10.48
C ILE A 27 -7.23 -4.87 -11.94
N ILE A 28 -7.08 -3.59 -12.22
CA ILE A 28 -6.69 -3.07 -13.54
C ILE A 28 -5.32 -2.42 -13.53
N GLU A 29 -4.83 -2.00 -12.39
CA GLU A 29 -3.46 -1.61 -12.15
C GLU A 29 -3.04 -2.06 -10.75
N ILE A 30 -1.81 -2.51 -10.63
CA ILE A 30 -1.16 -2.78 -9.35
C ILE A 30 0.27 -2.31 -9.43
N ALA A 31 0.73 -1.63 -8.39
CA ALA A 31 2.14 -1.30 -8.21
C ALA A 31 2.66 -1.94 -6.92
N VAL A 32 3.89 -2.44 -7.00
CA VAL A 32 4.55 -3.17 -5.93
C VAL A 32 5.97 -2.65 -5.77
N LEU A 33 6.31 -2.14 -4.60
CA LEU A 33 7.65 -1.70 -4.23
C LEU A 33 8.20 -2.64 -3.15
N PRO A 34 9.09 -3.57 -3.50
CA PRO A 34 9.82 -4.35 -2.51
C PRO A 34 10.79 -3.45 -1.74
N VAL A 35 10.84 -3.62 -0.42
CA VAL A 35 11.76 -2.88 0.44
C VAL A 35 12.50 -3.87 1.32
N SER A 36 13.81 -3.95 1.13
CA SER A 36 14.72 -4.78 1.93
C SER A 36 16.03 -4.03 2.13
N GLY A 37 16.66 -4.19 3.30
CA GLY A 37 17.94 -3.54 3.57
C GLY A 37 17.83 -2.12 4.13
N GLU A 38 18.78 -1.24 3.78
CA GLU A 38 18.92 0.08 4.38
C GLU A 38 18.53 1.25 3.47
N THR A 39 18.37 0.98 2.18
CA THR A 39 18.00 1.99 1.18
C THR A 39 16.91 1.47 0.27
N VAL A 40 16.09 2.38 -0.21
CA VAL A 40 15.04 2.13 -1.20
C VAL A 40 15.20 3.08 -2.36
N VAL A 41 15.05 2.57 -3.56
CA VAL A 41 15.03 3.34 -4.80
C VAL A 41 13.75 3.08 -5.59
N VAL A 42 13.21 4.10 -6.19
CA VAL A 42 11.91 4.02 -6.90
C VAL A 42 11.97 3.08 -8.11
N GLU A 43 13.15 2.89 -8.69
CA GLU A 43 13.40 2.01 -9.84
C GLU A 43 13.18 0.53 -9.54
N GLU A 44 13.14 0.14 -8.26
CA GLU A 44 12.77 -1.23 -7.84
C GLU A 44 11.26 -1.47 -7.85
N MET A 45 10.46 -0.41 -7.99
CA MET A 45 9.02 -0.52 -8.11
C MET A 45 8.63 -1.17 -9.43
N ARG A 46 7.68 -2.08 -9.36
CA ARG A 46 7.10 -2.78 -10.51
C ARG A 46 5.63 -2.43 -10.60
N SER A 47 5.16 -2.13 -11.80
CA SER A 47 3.74 -1.85 -12.05
C SER A 47 3.22 -2.71 -13.20
N TRP A 48 1.98 -3.12 -13.10
CA TRP A 48 1.26 -3.86 -14.14
C TRP A 48 -0.07 -3.20 -14.42
N LEU A 49 -0.30 -2.83 -15.68
CA LEU A 49 -1.64 -2.62 -16.21
C LEU A 49 -2.21 -3.97 -16.61
N ILE A 50 -3.47 -4.22 -16.27
CA ILE A 50 -4.12 -5.53 -16.39
C ILE A 50 -5.45 -5.37 -17.11
N ARG A 51 -5.68 -6.21 -18.12
CA ARG A 51 -6.94 -6.26 -18.83
C ARG A 51 -7.98 -7.00 -17.99
N PRO A 52 -9.05 -6.31 -17.54
CA PRO A 52 -10.12 -6.96 -16.79
C PRO A 52 -11.03 -7.79 -17.71
N THR A 53 -11.80 -8.71 -17.13
CA THR A 53 -12.82 -9.47 -17.88
C THR A 53 -14.10 -8.65 -18.07
N ARG A 54 -14.40 -7.74 -17.12
CA ARG A 54 -15.54 -6.81 -17.18
C ARG A 54 -15.03 -5.37 -17.42
N PRO A 55 -15.73 -4.58 -18.23
CA PRO A 55 -15.30 -3.23 -18.54
C PRO A 55 -15.10 -2.35 -17.29
N ILE A 56 -14.13 -1.44 -17.38
CA ILE A 56 -13.94 -0.37 -16.40
C ILE A 56 -15.14 0.56 -16.44
N THR A 57 -15.71 0.88 -15.29
CA THR A 57 -16.87 1.77 -15.23
C THR A 57 -16.47 3.22 -15.52
N PRO A 58 -17.29 3.98 -16.26
CA PRO A 58 -16.95 5.36 -16.60
C PRO A 58 -16.75 6.29 -15.40
N ILE A 59 -17.30 5.94 -14.23
CA ILE A 59 -17.20 6.77 -13.03
C ILE A 59 -15.79 6.71 -12.43
N VAL A 60 -15.17 5.53 -12.35
CA VAL A 60 -13.80 5.41 -11.81
C VAL A 60 -12.77 5.98 -12.77
N THR A 61 -12.95 5.76 -14.10
CA THR A 61 -12.10 6.40 -15.12
C THR A 61 -12.12 7.92 -14.99
N ARG A 62 -13.29 8.54 -14.84
CA ARG A 62 -13.41 10.01 -14.84
C ARG A 62 -13.09 10.66 -13.49
N LYS A 63 -13.23 9.97 -12.37
CA LYS A 63 -13.18 10.57 -11.04
C LYS A 63 -12.11 10.00 -10.13
N VAL A 64 -11.44 8.92 -10.53
CA VAL A 64 -10.43 8.26 -9.72
C VAL A 64 -9.11 8.20 -10.51
N HIS A 65 -8.83 7.11 -11.20
CA HIS A 65 -7.48 6.79 -11.73
C HIS A 65 -7.25 7.21 -13.19
N GLY A 66 -8.27 7.60 -13.93
CA GLY A 66 -8.14 8.02 -15.33
C GLY A 66 -7.95 6.88 -16.34
N ILE A 67 -7.69 5.64 -15.91
CA ILE A 67 -7.44 4.50 -16.80
C ILE A 67 -8.69 4.16 -17.60
N THR A 68 -8.52 3.99 -18.91
CA THR A 68 -9.60 3.71 -19.85
C THR A 68 -9.60 2.25 -20.30
N ASN A 69 -10.75 1.76 -20.80
CA ASN A 69 -10.84 0.44 -21.40
C ASN A 69 -9.90 0.28 -22.61
N ALA A 70 -9.61 1.35 -23.33
CA ALA A 70 -8.69 1.33 -24.48
C ALA A 70 -7.23 1.10 -24.06
N GLU A 71 -6.81 1.71 -22.94
CA GLU A 71 -5.44 1.55 -22.42
C GLU A 71 -5.15 0.12 -21.99
N VAL A 72 -6.13 -0.57 -21.41
CA VAL A 72 -5.95 -1.93 -20.90
C VAL A 72 -6.28 -3.02 -21.92
N ALA A 73 -6.79 -2.67 -23.11
CA ALA A 73 -7.31 -3.64 -24.08
C ALA A 73 -6.26 -4.67 -24.52
N GLU A 74 -5.02 -4.23 -24.71
CA GLU A 74 -3.90 -5.09 -25.14
C GLU A 74 -2.96 -5.47 -23.98
N CYS A 75 -3.33 -5.13 -22.74
CA CYS A 75 -2.56 -5.51 -21.56
C CYS A 75 -2.78 -7.00 -21.23
N PRO A 76 -1.84 -7.62 -20.50
CA PRO A 76 -2.01 -9.00 -20.04
C PRO A 76 -3.24 -9.11 -19.13
N SER A 77 -3.85 -10.28 -19.13
CA SER A 77 -4.89 -10.66 -18.16
C SER A 77 -4.27 -10.92 -16.78
N TRP A 78 -5.12 -10.96 -15.75
CA TRP A 78 -4.66 -11.30 -14.40
C TRP A 78 -3.90 -12.63 -14.36
N SER A 79 -4.41 -13.67 -15.02
CA SER A 79 -3.78 -14.99 -15.03
C SER A 79 -2.37 -15.03 -15.63
N GLU A 80 -2.04 -14.07 -16.51
CA GLU A 80 -0.71 -13.98 -17.13
C GLU A 80 0.32 -13.29 -16.25
N VAL A 81 -0.11 -12.52 -15.22
CA VAL A 81 0.78 -11.77 -14.33
C VAL A 81 0.72 -12.20 -12.87
N ALA A 82 -0.30 -12.96 -12.47
CA ALA A 82 -0.57 -13.34 -11.08
C ALA A 82 0.64 -13.95 -10.38
N GLU A 83 1.32 -14.91 -10.98
CA GLU A 83 2.50 -15.57 -10.40
C GLU A 83 3.64 -14.57 -10.11
N LYS A 84 3.87 -13.59 -11.00
CA LYS A 84 4.91 -12.58 -10.83
C LYS A 84 4.54 -11.59 -9.72
N ILE A 85 3.26 -11.25 -9.62
CA ILE A 85 2.74 -10.38 -8.57
C ILE A 85 2.87 -11.11 -7.23
N GLU A 86 2.38 -12.34 -7.12
CA GLU A 86 2.45 -13.16 -5.91
C GLU A 86 3.89 -13.33 -5.42
N ALA A 87 4.82 -13.65 -6.31
CA ALA A 87 6.25 -13.76 -5.97
C ALA A 87 6.84 -12.46 -5.41
N SER A 88 6.29 -11.30 -5.79
CA SER A 88 6.71 -10.00 -5.26
C SER A 88 6.12 -9.71 -3.88
N LEU A 89 5.00 -10.34 -3.52
CA LEU A 89 4.27 -10.14 -2.27
C LEU A 89 4.65 -11.13 -1.17
N THR A 90 5.09 -12.33 -1.56
CA THR A 90 5.30 -13.46 -0.64
C THR A 90 6.33 -13.16 0.44
N ASP A 91 6.02 -13.58 1.68
CA ASP A 91 6.85 -13.47 2.88
C ASP A 91 7.24 -12.04 3.29
N ARG A 92 6.51 -11.02 2.80
CA ARG A 92 6.79 -9.61 3.06
C ARG A 92 5.68 -8.97 3.90
N ILE A 93 6.08 -8.04 4.75
CA ILE A 93 5.14 -7.19 5.50
C ILE A 93 4.45 -6.24 4.51
N LEU A 94 3.13 -6.34 4.42
CA LEU A 94 2.35 -5.47 3.54
C LEU A 94 2.27 -4.06 4.12
N VAL A 95 2.57 -3.06 3.30
CA VAL A 95 2.36 -1.65 3.59
C VAL A 95 1.43 -1.07 2.53
N ALA A 96 0.39 -0.37 2.95
CA ALA A 96 -0.49 0.35 2.03
C ALA A 96 -1.19 1.53 2.74
N HIS A 97 -1.77 2.43 1.97
CA HIS A 97 -2.63 3.47 2.50
C HIS A 97 -4.09 2.98 2.48
N ASN A 98 -4.71 2.78 3.65
CA ASN A 98 -5.97 2.04 3.84
C ASN A 98 -5.82 0.53 3.57
N ALA A 99 -4.78 -0.06 4.13
CA ALA A 99 -4.26 -1.39 3.83
C ALA A 99 -5.28 -2.55 3.92
N ASN A 100 -6.36 -2.40 4.68
CA ASN A 100 -7.42 -3.41 4.73
C ASN A 100 -8.16 -3.56 3.39
N LEU A 101 -8.32 -2.46 2.64
CA LEU A 101 -8.94 -2.48 1.32
C LEU A 101 -8.03 -3.21 0.33
N GLU A 102 -6.75 -2.80 0.27
CA GLU A 102 -5.75 -3.38 -0.62
C GLU A 102 -5.59 -4.88 -0.37
N ARG A 103 -5.38 -5.26 0.89
CA ARG A 103 -5.27 -6.67 1.29
C ARG A 103 -6.47 -7.50 0.86
N ARG A 104 -7.68 -6.98 1.07
CA ARG A 104 -8.92 -7.68 0.68
C ARG A 104 -8.98 -7.91 -0.82
N ILE A 105 -8.75 -6.87 -1.62
CA ILE A 105 -8.80 -6.96 -3.08
C ILE A 105 -7.74 -7.93 -3.59
N ILE A 106 -6.51 -7.87 -3.07
CA ILE A 106 -5.43 -8.79 -3.45
C ILE A 106 -5.79 -10.23 -3.07
N SER A 107 -6.31 -10.47 -1.85
CA SER A 107 -6.71 -11.83 -1.41
C SER A 107 -7.88 -12.42 -2.23
N GLU A 108 -8.77 -11.58 -2.78
CA GLU A 108 -9.82 -12.05 -3.70
C GLU A 108 -9.22 -12.57 -5.04
N HIS A 109 -8.04 -12.07 -5.43
CA HIS A 109 -7.33 -12.44 -6.65
C HIS A 109 -6.23 -13.49 -6.43
N LEU A 110 -5.68 -13.58 -5.21
CA LEU A 110 -4.67 -14.53 -4.75
C LEU A 110 -5.14 -15.18 -3.45
N PRO A 111 -6.05 -16.19 -3.50
CA PRO A 111 -6.69 -16.74 -2.31
C PRO A 111 -5.72 -17.40 -1.31
N ASP A 112 -4.60 -17.94 -1.80
CA ASP A 112 -3.59 -18.60 -0.97
C ASP A 112 -2.55 -17.62 -0.38
N TRP A 113 -2.58 -16.35 -0.80
CA TRP A 113 -1.67 -15.34 -0.30
C TRP A 113 -2.16 -14.74 1.02
N THR A 114 -1.28 -14.73 2.00
CA THR A 114 -1.51 -14.06 3.29
C THR A 114 -0.22 -13.36 3.74
N PRO A 115 -0.23 -12.05 3.96
CA PRO A 115 0.95 -11.34 4.44
C PRO A 115 1.22 -11.71 5.91
N PRO A 116 2.49 -11.86 6.34
CA PRO A 116 2.84 -12.13 7.73
C PRO A 116 2.47 -10.98 8.69
N MET A 117 2.37 -9.77 8.15
CA MET A 117 2.01 -8.54 8.88
C MET A 117 1.45 -7.51 7.90
N VAL A 118 0.61 -6.61 8.41
CA VAL A 118 0.07 -5.45 7.66
C VAL A 118 0.34 -4.17 8.44
N LEU A 119 0.84 -3.14 7.77
CA LEU A 119 0.97 -1.79 8.29
C LEU A 119 0.12 -0.84 7.42
N ASP A 120 -0.79 -0.12 8.06
CA ASP A 120 -1.70 0.84 7.43
C ASP A 120 -1.22 2.27 7.69
N THR A 121 -0.74 2.95 6.65
CA THR A 121 -0.25 4.33 6.78
C THR A 121 -1.37 5.33 7.09
N LEU A 122 -2.62 5.06 6.69
CA LEU A 122 -3.79 5.87 7.07
C LEU A 122 -4.04 5.80 8.58
N LYS A 123 -4.00 4.58 9.15
CA LYS A 123 -4.16 4.37 10.59
C LYS A 123 -3.03 5.01 11.38
N LEU A 124 -1.79 4.85 10.91
CA LEU A 124 -0.61 5.46 11.52
C LEU A 124 -0.68 6.98 11.48
N ALA A 125 -1.03 7.58 10.33
CA ALA A 125 -1.17 9.03 10.20
C ALA A 125 -2.20 9.62 11.18
N LYS A 126 -3.32 8.96 11.38
CA LYS A 126 -4.32 9.38 12.38
C LYS A 126 -3.80 9.33 13.82
N THR A 127 -2.84 8.47 14.09
CA THR A 127 -2.20 8.34 15.41
C THR A 127 -1.11 9.39 15.62
N VAL A 128 -0.25 9.60 14.61
CA VAL A 128 0.91 10.49 14.71
C VAL A 128 0.52 11.95 14.52
N TRP A 129 -0.42 12.25 13.61
CA TRP A 129 -0.90 13.60 13.32
C TRP A 129 -2.41 13.74 13.56
N PRO A 130 -2.88 13.67 14.80
CA PRO A 130 -4.31 13.77 15.10
C PRO A 130 -4.86 15.17 14.77
N GLY A 131 -6.08 15.21 14.21
CA GLY A 131 -6.82 16.46 13.99
C GLY A 131 -6.42 17.29 12.78
N ILE A 132 -5.61 16.78 11.85
CA ILE A 132 -5.33 17.46 10.58
C ILE A 132 -6.55 17.46 9.65
N GLY A 133 -6.56 18.38 8.66
CA GLY A 133 -7.72 18.65 7.78
C GLY A 133 -8.16 17.54 6.82
N GLY A 134 -7.57 16.33 6.92
CA GLY A 134 -7.93 15.14 6.15
C GLY A 134 -6.79 14.16 6.04
N TYR A 135 -7.13 12.90 5.74
CA TYR A 135 -6.20 11.78 5.75
C TYR A 135 -6.18 11.00 4.43
N SER A 136 -6.65 11.58 3.32
CA SER A 136 -6.37 11.03 2.00
C SER A 136 -4.89 11.19 1.66
N LEU A 137 -4.34 10.28 0.86
CA LEU A 137 -2.90 10.24 0.60
C LEU A 137 -2.36 11.55 0.01
N ASP A 138 -3.09 12.15 -0.93
CA ASP A 138 -2.78 13.46 -1.53
C ASP A 138 -2.66 14.59 -0.49
N LYS A 139 -3.59 14.62 0.48
CA LYS A 139 -3.54 15.60 1.58
C LYS A 139 -2.37 15.37 2.52
N LEU A 140 -2.05 14.10 2.79
CA LEU A 140 -0.91 13.75 3.63
C LEU A 140 0.42 14.03 2.94
N VAL A 141 0.53 13.78 1.64
CA VAL A 141 1.68 14.18 0.82
C VAL A 141 1.90 15.68 0.90
N THR A 142 0.83 16.48 0.73
CA THR A 142 0.90 17.94 0.85
C THR A 142 1.25 18.38 2.28
N HIS A 143 0.61 17.80 3.31
CA HIS A 143 0.84 18.12 4.71
C HIS A 143 2.28 17.86 5.16
N ALA A 144 2.86 16.77 4.71
CA ALA A 144 4.21 16.33 5.08
C ALA A 144 5.28 16.81 4.10
N GLU A 145 4.89 17.57 3.05
CA GLU A 145 5.80 18.06 1.99
C GLU A 145 6.66 16.92 1.39
N LEU A 146 6.00 15.77 1.08
CA LEU A 146 6.71 14.63 0.54
C LEU A 146 7.15 14.87 -0.91
N ASP A 147 8.36 14.42 -1.27
CA ASP A 147 8.90 14.56 -2.61
C ASP A 147 8.43 13.42 -3.54
N THR A 148 7.46 13.70 -4.38
CA THR A 148 6.93 12.76 -5.37
C THR A 148 7.48 12.99 -6.79
N THR A 149 8.54 13.77 -6.95
CA THR A 149 9.12 14.10 -8.27
C THR A 149 9.59 12.87 -9.04
N ALA A 150 10.04 11.82 -8.35
CA ALA A 150 10.47 10.55 -8.98
C ALA A 150 9.34 9.80 -9.70
N VAL A 151 8.07 10.14 -9.44
CA VAL A 151 6.87 9.51 -10.04
C VAL A 151 5.90 10.55 -10.61
N CYS A 152 6.37 11.77 -10.89
CA CYS A 152 5.54 12.90 -11.32
C CYS A 152 4.84 12.69 -12.67
N ASP A 153 5.35 11.81 -13.51
CA ASP A 153 4.76 11.42 -14.79
C ASP A 153 3.53 10.53 -14.68
N GLN A 154 3.33 9.87 -13.53
CA GLN A 154 2.22 8.96 -13.33
C GLN A 154 0.94 9.65 -12.83
N GLY A 155 1.07 10.77 -12.11
CA GLY A 155 -0.07 11.50 -11.54
C GLY A 155 -0.71 10.82 -10.33
N HIS A 156 -1.56 11.57 -9.62
CA HIS A 156 -2.35 11.04 -8.48
C HIS A 156 -3.35 9.99 -8.95
N HIS A 157 -3.65 9.03 -8.07
CA HIS A 157 -4.55 7.91 -8.37
C HIS A 157 -4.04 7.04 -9.52
N ARG A 158 -2.74 6.85 -9.61
CA ARG A 158 -2.08 5.79 -10.34
C ARG A 158 -1.31 4.97 -9.33
N ALA A 159 -1.44 3.66 -9.42
CA ALA A 159 -0.91 2.75 -8.39
C ALA A 159 0.58 2.98 -8.09
N GLY A 160 1.39 3.32 -9.09
CA GLY A 160 2.80 3.63 -8.89
C GLY A 160 3.05 4.89 -8.05
N TRP A 161 2.28 5.95 -8.31
CA TRP A 161 2.38 7.18 -7.52
C TRP A 161 1.96 6.95 -6.07
N ASP A 162 0.81 6.29 -5.88
CA ASP A 162 0.25 6.05 -4.55
C ASP A 162 1.14 5.09 -3.74
N THR A 163 1.73 4.07 -4.38
CA THR A 163 2.72 3.17 -3.77
C THR A 163 3.95 3.91 -3.26
N TRP A 164 4.55 4.78 -4.10
CA TRP A 164 5.73 5.56 -3.70
C TRP A 164 5.40 6.56 -2.59
N ALA A 165 4.29 7.26 -2.72
CA ALA A 165 3.81 8.21 -1.70
C ALA A 165 3.52 7.51 -0.36
N ALA A 166 2.91 6.31 -0.37
CA ALA A 166 2.66 5.54 0.84
C ALA A 166 3.94 5.11 1.56
N TRP A 167 5.00 4.74 0.81
CA TRP A 167 6.30 4.45 1.40
C TRP A 167 6.91 5.69 2.06
N GLN A 168 6.98 6.81 1.36
CA GLN A 168 7.52 8.06 1.90
C GLN A 168 6.75 8.51 3.14
N LEU A 169 5.41 8.35 3.10
CA LEU A 169 4.55 8.67 4.23
C LEU A 169 4.88 7.78 5.44
N LEU A 170 5.07 6.47 5.24
CA LEU A 170 5.49 5.58 6.32
C LEU A 170 6.81 6.04 6.95
N VAL A 171 7.81 6.34 6.13
CA VAL A 171 9.13 6.81 6.59
C VAL A 171 8.97 8.09 7.42
N ARG A 172 8.23 9.07 6.90
CA ARG A 172 8.00 10.33 7.59
C ARG A 172 7.25 10.16 8.92
N LEU A 173 6.23 9.33 8.97
CA LEU A 173 5.48 9.05 10.19
C LEU A 173 6.32 8.34 11.25
N VAL A 174 7.22 7.44 10.83
CA VAL A 174 8.16 6.78 11.73
C VAL A 174 9.18 7.77 12.30
N ASP A 175 9.71 8.65 11.47
CA ASP A 175 10.67 9.67 11.91
C ASP A 175 10.02 10.70 12.86
N ASP A 176 8.82 11.17 12.54
CA ASP A 176 8.10 12.17 13.37
C ASP A 176 7.63 11.57 14.71
N SER A 177 7.25 10.31 14.74
CA SER A 177 6.78 9.65 15.97
C SER A 177 7.91 9.19 16.89
N GLY A 178 9.06 8.82 16.33
CA GLY A 178 10.14 8.16 17.05
C GLY A 178 9.75 6.77 17.59
N PHE A 179 8.70 6.13 17.07
CA PHE A 179 8.20 4.85 17.54
C PHE A 179 9.24 3.74 17.35
N SER A 180 9.36 2.91 18.37
CA SER A 180 9.95 1.58 18.23
C SER A 180 9.09 0.69 17.33
N TRP A 181 9.65 -0.42 16.84
CA TRP A 181 8.87 -1.39 16.05
C TRP A 181 7.58 -1.84 16.73
N THR A 182 7.62 -2.13 18.03
CA THR A 182 6.43 -2.59 18.79
C THR A 182 5.35 -1.50 18.85
N GLU A 183 5.73 -0.25 19.05
CA GLU A 183 4.80 0.88 19.06
C GLU A 183 4.22 1.15 17.68
N LEU A 184 5.06 1.05 16.63
CA LEU A 184 4.64 1.18 15.25
C LEU A 184 3.59 0.13 14.87
N VAL A 185 3.86 -1.16 15.16
CA VAL A 185 2.89 -2.25 14.91
C VAL A 185 1.58 -1.97 15.64
N LYS A 186 1.63 -1.57 16.91
CA LYS A 186 0.42 -1.25 17.68
C LYS A 186 -0.37 -0.08 17.10
N ALA A 187 0.31 0.92 16.54
CA ALA A 187 -0.31 2.10 15.95
C ALA A 187 -0.84 1.86 14.52
N ALA A 188 -0.13 1.06 13.71
CA ALA A 188 -0.39 0.90 12.29
C ALA A 188 -1.09 -0.40 11.91
N ALA A 189 -0.84 -1.52 12.63
CA ALA A 189 -1.39 -2.80 12.21
C ALA A 189 -2.89 -2.94 12.51
N PRO A 190 -3.66 -3.62 11.64
CA PRO A 190 -5.00 -4.09 11.96
C PRO A 190 -5.02 -4.97 13.22
N ALA A 191 -6.16 -5.04 13.91
CA ALA A 191 -6.25 -5.70 15.22
C ALA A 191 -5.84 -7.18 15.20
N GLU A 192 -6.11 -7.89 14.12
CA GLU A 192 -5.76 -9.30 13.94
C GLU A 192 -4.25 -9.59 13.87
N PHE A 193 -3.42 -8.57 13.59
CA PHE A 193 -1.95 -8.67 13.56
C PHE A 193 -1.30 -8.19 14.86
N ILE A 194 -2.10 -7.70 15.82
CA ILE A 194 -1.61 -7.29 17.13
C ILE A 194 -1.78 -8.47 18.08
N ALA A 195 -0.67 -8.97 18.65
CA ALA A 195 -0.75 -10.06 19.62
C ALA A 195 -1.76 -9.73 20.75
N PRO A 196 -2.58 -10.69 21.21
CA PRO A 196 -3.45 -10.48 22.35
C PRO A 196 -2.63 -9.98 23.56
N ARG A 197 -3.13 -8.95 24.26
CA ARG A 197 -2.55 -8.58 25.54
C ARG A 197 -2.62 -9.81 26.46
N GLU A 198 -1.49 -10.26 26.98
CA GLU A 198 -1.53 -11.21 28.09
C GLU A 198 -2.39 -10.58 29.19
N PRO A 199 -3.36 -11.33 29.76
CA PRO A 199 -4.13 -10.82 30.88
C PRO A 199 -3.14 -10.49 32.01
N GLU A 200 -3.19 -9.24 32.50
CA GLU A 200 -2.41 -8.84 33.65
C GLU A 200 -2.64 -9.87 34.78
N ALA A 201 -1.57 -10.56 35.21
CA ALA A 201 -1.64 -11.49 36.30
C ALA A 201 -2.20 -10.72 37.50
N ARG A 202 -3.44 -10.98 37.86
CA ARG A 202 -4.01 -10.45 39.10
C ARG A 202 -3.18 -11.03 40.25
N LEU A 203 -2.33 -10.19 40.81
CA LEU A 203 -1.71 -10.47 42.12
C LEU A 203 -2.84 -10.46 43.14
N TRP A 204 -3.12 -11.61 43.67
CA TRP A 204 -3.99 -11.80 44.84
C TRP A 204 -3.27 -11.34 46.08
#